data_89f9981efa32dd19f72a05821ff4b443
#
_entry.id   89f9981efa32dd19f72a05821ff4b443
#
_cell.length_a   1.000
_cell.length_b   1.000
_cell.length_c   1.000
_cell.angle_alpha   90.00
_cell.angle_beta   90.00
_cell.angle_gamma   90.00
#
_symmetry.space_group_name_H-M   'P 1'
#
loop_
_entity.id
_entity.type
_entity.pdbx_description
1 polymer ?
#
loop_
_entity_poly.entity_id
_entity_poly.type
_entity_poly.pdbx_seq_one_letter_code
_entity_poly.pdbx_strand_id
1 'polypeptide(L)'
;SGGWSDYPSNLDWRRFRCDHLADQLRWIHSQVDKHHPGALTHCNPPGLTNNMPAAGRDMWRLKSTVHFLGASMHAAWNFGMFPREDFGLAYAYCCDLIRSVSAPAPWWVTELQAGPTVFTGTRPLNPTSGEITRWLWDGLGNGARGIVYWLWHPRTEGNEAGEWALAGPNGEPTARTRATRAVASVLNAHQDFFRVAQPAPARAAILYDREAMLLYAVDGWRRPTDEIMSSLMGCYKALHRAHVPADFIDTTALEAGQAARYAVLYLPYCYALSAKSAAAIREFVRRGGTVWADGLVCWKDEQGTTLRFPPGPLSDVFGFTFEDIQSVWEPFALTDSGDKAGELWRCLIPSETSGATLRDTDGRPVAVEHRFGQGRAIYFATALTYSCLRRDDPRVVNWIAAPALEASRDLPVRLEEPGGRVAFHALQAPGRSAAFLNNWGPATRATVHFPASTRAVVDILTAATVPVRSAGAFAEVIVDLQEGATAVLLAE
;
A
#
# COMPACT_ATOMS: atom_id res chain seq x y z
N SER A 1 -25.55 -17.38 -7.66
CA SER A 1 -24.75 -18.33 -8.46
C SER A 1 -25.09 -18.12 -9.93
N GLY A 2 -24.33 -17.27 -10.62
CA GLY A 2 -24.46 -17.09 -12.05
C GLY A 2 -23.98 -18.36 -12.78
N GLY A 3 -24.74 -18.81 -13.75
CA GLY A 3 -24.26 -19.84 -14.69
C GLY A 3 -23.17 -19.27 -15.60
N TRP A 4 -22.57 -20.11 -16.42
CA TRP A 4 -21.56 -19.70 -17.41
C TRP A 4 -22.09 -18.62 -18.37
N SER A 5 -23.40 -18.65 -18.67
CA SER A 5 -24.10 -17.67 -19.49
C SER A 5 -24.18 -16.27 -18.86
N ASP A 6 -24.02 -16.18 -17.54
CA ASP A 6 -24.22 -14.93 -16.81
C ASP A 6 -22.89 -14.20 -16.54
N TYR A 7 -21.76 -14.74 -17.01
CA TYR A 7 -20.43 -14.17 -16.77
C TYR A 7 -20.30 -12.72 -17.25
N PRO A 8 -20.60 -12.36 -18.50
CA PRO A 8 -20.52 -10.97 -18.96
C PRO A 8 -21.47 -10.04 -18.20
N SER A 9 -22.73 -10.46 -18.01
CA SER A 9 -23.72 -9.65 -17.30
C SER A 9 -23.37 -9.43 -15.82
N ASN A 10 -22.69 -10.37 -15.17
CA ASN A 10 -22.20 -10.21 -13.82
C ASN A 10 -21.07 -9.16 -13.75
N LEU A 11 -20.15 -9.17 -14.72
CA LEU A 11 -19.11 -8.14 -14.83
C LEU A 11 -19.70 -6.76 -15.08
N ASP A 12 -20.64 -6.64 -16.02
CA ASP A 12 -21.31 -5.39 -16.34
C ASP A 12 -22.10 -4.85 -15.14
N TRP A 13 -22.76 -5.72 -14.38
CA TRP A 13 -23.42 -5.35 -13.14
C TRP A 13 -22.44 -4.80 -12.09
N ARG A 14 -21.26 -5.40 -11.94
CA ARG A 14 -20.23 -4.92 -11.00
C ARG A 14 -19.66 -3.57 -11.42
N ARG A 15 -19.38 -3.39 -12.71
CA ARG A 15 -18.97 -2.10 -13.28
C ARG A 15 -20.03 -1.03 -13.07
N PHE A 16 -21.30 -1.37 -13.40
CA PHE A 16 -22.43 -0.47 -13.16
C PHE A 16 -22.54 -0.06 -11.69
N ARG A 17 -22.35 -0.96 -10.74
CA ARG A 17 -22.39 -0.61 -9.30
C ARG A 17 -21.35 0.44 -8.92
N CYS A 18 -20.14 0.32 -9.44
CA CYS A 18 -19.08 1.31 -9.21
C CYS A 18 -19.45 2.67 -9.81
N ASP A 19 -19.95 2.68 -11.03
CA ASP A 19 -20.34 3.89 -11.74
C ASP A 19 -21.55 4.55 -11.08
N HIS A 20 -22.57 3.77 -10.76
CA HIS A 20 -23.79 4.22 -10.11
C HIS A 20 -23.52 4.85 -8.74
N LEU A 21 -22.66 4.24 -7.89
CA LEU A 21 -22.32 4.82 -6.60
C LEU A 21 -21.62 6.18 -6.77
N ALA A 22 -20.69 6.30 -7.71
CA ALA A 22 -20.03 7.57 -8.01
C ALA A 22 -21.01 8.62 -8.52
N ASP A 23 -21.97 8.23 -9.38
CA ASP A 23 -23.00 9.13 -9.90
C ASP A 23 -23.94 9.61 -8.78
N GLN A 24 -24.34 8.73 -7.86
CA GLN A 24 -25.14 9.11 -6.68
C GLN A 24 -24.39 10.11 -5.78
N LEU A 25 -23.12 9.88 -5.51
CA LEU A 25 -22.33 10.83 -4.71
C LEU A 25 -22.14 12.16 -5.43
N ARG A 26 -21.94 12.17 -6.74
CA ARG A 26 -21.88 13.40 -7.54
C ARG A 26 -23.19 14.18 -7.49
N TRP A 27 -24.32 13.47 -7.57
CA TRP A 27 -25.63 14.10 -7.42
C TRP A 27 -25.80 14.71 -6.02
N ILE A 28 -25.48 13.96 -4.94
CA ILE A 28 -25.53 14.48 -3.55
C ILE A 28 -24.65 15.73 -3.43
N HIS A 29 -23.41 15.67 -3.92
CA HIS A 29 -22.50 16.81 -3.90
C HIS A 29 -23.11 18.02 -4.61
N SER A 30 -23.71 17.83 -5.78
CA SER A 30 -24.37 18.92 -6.53
C SER A 30 -25.54 19.55 -5.77
N GLN A 31 -26.28 18.76 -4.96
CA GLN A 31 -27.35 19.31 -4.11
C GLN A 31 -26.77 20.11 -2.93
N VAL A 32 -25.66 19.63 -2.32
CA VAL A 32 -24.98 20.39 -1.28
C VAL A 32 -24.47 21.73 -1.83
N ASP A 33 -23.80 21.72 -2.98
CA ASP A 33 -23.26 22.93 -3.61
C ASP A 33 -24.36 23.92 -3.99
N LYS A 34 -25.50 23.43 -4.47
CA LYS A 34 -26.67 24.25 -4.79
C LYS A 34 -27.26 24.96 -3.58
N HIS A 35 -27.34 24.30 -2.43
CA HIS A 35 -28.03 24.81 -1.25
C HIS A 35 -27.07 25.42 -0.20
N HIS A 36 -25.80 25.08 -0.27
CA HIS A 36 -24.75 25.59 0.61
C HIS A 36 -23.44 25.75 -0.19
N PRO A 37 -23.33 26.76 -1.04
CA PRO A 37 -22.14 27.00 -1.86
C PRO A 37 -20.89 27.15 -1.02
N GLY A 38 -19.83 26.45 -1.39
CA GLY A 38 -18.55 26.47 -0.68
C GLY A 38 -18.45 25.53 0.52
N ALA A 39 -19.49 24.73 0.82
CA ALA A 39 -19.38 23.67 1.79
C ALA A 39 -18.47 22.56 1.27
N LEU A 40 -17.48 22.14 2.10
CA LEU A 40 -16.60 21.04 1.74
C LEU A 40 -17.31 19.70 1.93
N THR A 41 -17.26 18.86 0.91
CA THR A 41 -17.81 17.50 0.95
C THR A 41 -16.70 16.47 0.91
N HIS A 42 -16.90 15.35 1.58
CA HIS A 42 -16.02 14.20 1.53
C HIS A 42 -16.82 12.90 1.52
N CYS A 43 -16.19 11.79 1.17
CA CYS A 43 -16.72 10.46 1.43
C CYS A 43 -15.75 9.66 2.30
N ASN A 44 -16.31 8.67 3.01
CA ASN A 44 -15.63 7.87 4.01
C ASN A 44 -15.78 6.36 3.69
N PRO A 45 -15.11 5.83 2.66
CA PRO A 45 -15.18 4.42 2.33
C PRO A 45 -14.43 3.56 3.36
N PRO A 46 -15.10 2.55 3.95
CA PRO A 46 -14.47 1.58 4.84
C PRO A 46 -13.89 0.40 4.05
N GLY A 47 -12.94 -0.33 4.67
CA GLY A 47 -12.50 -1.64 4.20
C GLY A 47 -11.47 -1.59 3.06
N LEU A 48 -10.51 -0.66 3.13
CA LEU A 48 -9.44 -0.51 2.11
C LEU A 48 -8.57 -1.76 1.93
N THR A 49 -8.55 -2.67 2.88
CA THR A 49 -7.87 -3.96 2.79
C THR A 49 -8.67 -5.03 2.04
N ASN A 50 -9.90 -4.72 1.63
CA ASN A 50 -10.76 -5.61 0.87
C ASN A 50 -10.81 -5.21 -0.60
N ASN A 51 -11.35 -6.09 -1.44
CA ASN A 51 -11.62 -5.81 -2.84
C ASN A 51 -12.73 -4.76 -2.99
N MET A 52 -12.34 -3.49 -2.97
CA MET A 52 -13.26 -2.35 -2.99
C MET A 52 -14.10 -2.29 -4.27
N PRO A 53 -13.54 -2.49 -5.48
CA PRO A 53 -14.33 -2.56 -6.71
C PRO A 53 -15.40 -3.64 -6.68
N ALA A 54 -15.10 -4.83 -6.16
CA ALA A 54 -16.09 -5.90 -6.01
C ALA A 54 -17.27 -5.51 -5.12
N ALA A 55 -17.04 -4.62 -4.15
CA ALA A 55 -18.07 -4.04 -3.30
C ALA A 55 -18.79 -2.83 -3.93
N GLY A 56 -18.49 -2.47 -5.18
CA GLY A 56 -19.05 -1.32 -5.88
C GLY A 56 -18.38 0.01 -5.52
N ARG A 57 -17.17 -0.01 -4.97
CA ARG A 57 -16.45 1.18 -4.50
C ARG A 57 -15.14 1.36 -5.27
N ASP A 58 -15.20 2.09 -6.37
CA ASP A 58 -14.01 2.48 -7.13
C ASP A 58 -13.47 3.80 -6.57
N MET A 59 -12.34 3.74 -5.88
CA MET A 59 -11.77 4.88 -5.16
C MET A 59 -11.38 6.03 -6.09
N TRP A 60 -10.85 5.74 -7.27
CA TRP A 60 -10.48 6.77 -8.26
C TRP A 60 -11.70 7.47 -8.84
N ARG A 61 -12.85 6.76 -8.98
CA ARG A 61 -14.13 7.39 -9.37
C ARG A 61 -14.73 8.19 -8.22
N LEU A 62 -14.68 7.67 -6.99
CA LEU A 62 -15.20 8.37 -5.81
C LEU A 62 -14.47 9.69 -5.56
N LYS A 63 -13.14 9.72 -5.75
CA LYS A 63 -12.35 10.95 -5.64
C LYS A 63 -12.93 12.11 -6.45
N SER A 64 -13.38 11.86 -7.68
CA SER A 64 -13.90 12.90 -8.59
C SER A 64 -15.26 13.46 -8.18
N THR A 65 -15.89 12.92 -7.13
CA THR A 65 -17.25 13.28 -6.71
C THR A 65 -17.29 14.15 -5.46
N VAL A 66 -16.15 14.41 -4.81
CA VAL A 66 -16.05 15.13 -3.54
C VAL A 66 -14.83 16.07 -3.54
N HIS A 67 -14.79 17.02 -2.63
CA HIS A 67 -13.67 17.95 -2.50
C HIS A 67 -12.40 17.26 -1.99
N PHE A 68 -12.53 16.34 -1.03
CA PHE A 68 -11.43 15.53 -0.55
C PHE A 68 -11.90 14.12 -0.21
N LEU A 69 -10.98 13.18 -0.34
CA LEU A 69 -11.23 11.80 -0.01
C LEU A 69 -10.72 11.51 1.40
N GLY A 70 -11.50 10.74 2.14
CA GLY A 70 -11.10 10.18 3.42
C GLY A 70 -11.22 8.66 3.41
N ALA A 71 -10.95 8.06 4.53
CA ALA A 71 -11.20 6.64 4.75
C ALA A 71 -11.41 6.30 6.21
N SER A 72 -12.23 5.28 6.45
CA SER A 72 -12.34 4.61 7.73
C SER A 72 -11.20 3.62 7.90
N MET A 73 -10.41 3.78 8.96
CA MET A 73 -9.21 2.98 9.25
C MET A 73 -9.29 2.36 10.64
N HIS A 74 -10.28 1.51 10.85
CA HIS A 74 -10.50 0.81 12.13
C HIS A 74 -9.72 -0.49 12.18
N ALA A 75 -8.80 -0.60 13.13
CA ALA A 75 -8.00 -1.82 13.32
C ALA A 75 -8.89 -3.05 13.60
N ALA A 76 -9.96 -2.87 14.39
CA ALA A 76 -10.88 -3.96 14.71
C ALA A 76 -11.68 -4.48 13.51
N TRP A 77 -11.85 -3.71 12.45
CA TRP A 77 -12.60 -4.11 11.26
C TRP A 77 -11.71 -4.40 10.06
N ASN A 78 -10.79 -3.48 9.78
CA ASN A 78 -10.07 -3.47 8.52
C ASN A 78 -8.80 -4.31 8.55
N PHE A 79 -8.27 -4.59 9.76
CA PHE A 79 -6.99 -5.28 9.93
C PHE A 79 -7.14 -6.72 10.41
N GLY A 80 -8.32 -7.30 10.31
CA GLY A 80 -8.61 -8.64 10.83
C GLY A 80 -7.78 -9.77 10.22
N MET A 81 -7.22 -9.56 9.02
CA MET A 81 -6.31 -10.51 8.36
C MET A 81 -4.84 -10.37 8.81
N PHE A 82 -4.50 -9.31 9.55
CA PHE A 82 -3.15 -9.07 10.04
C PHE A 82 -3.02 -9.46 11.51
N PRO A 83 -1.89 -10.00 11.94
CA PRO A 83 -1.56 -10.07 13.35
C PRO A 83 -1.36 -8.66 13.91
N ARG A 84 -1.51 -8.49 15.22
CA ARG A 84 -1.53 -7.15 15.85
C ARG A 84 -0.21 -6.38 15.65
N GLU A 85 0.90 -7.08 15.63
CA GLU A 85 2.24 -6.52 15.34
C GLU A 85 2.37 -5.96 13.92
N ASP A 86 1.49 -6.34 13.01
CA ASP A 86 1.44 -5.84 11.63
C ASP A 86 0.33 -4.80 11.39
N PHE A 87 -0.36 -4.32 12.45
CA PHE A 87 -1.35 -3.26 12.28
C PHE A 87 -0.77 -1.95 11.76
N GLY A 88 0.51 -1.65 12.06
CA GLY A 88 1.21 -0.53 11.46
C GLY A 88 1.35 -0.65 9.94
N LEU A 89 1.69 -1.84 9.46
CA LEU A 89 1.75 -2.14 8.02
C LEU A 89 0.37 -1.99 7.35
N ALA A 90 -0.68 -2.54 7.96
CA ALA A 90 -2.03 -2.45 7.42
C ALA A 90 -2.52 -0.99 7.37
N TYR A 91 -2.21 -0.21 8.39
CA TYR A 91 -2.55 1.20 8.46
C TYR A 91 -1.77 2.03 7.43
N ALA A 92 -0.46 1.81 7.30
CA ALA A 92 0.38 2.47 6.30
C ALA A 92 -0.09 2.16 4.87
N TYR A 93 -0.45 0.89 4.57
CA TYR A 93 -1.06 0.51 3.29
C TYR A 93 -2.31 1.35 2.99
N CYS A 94 -3.23 1.48 3.95
CA CYS A 94 -4.44 2.27 3.78
C CYS A 94 -4.11 3.77 3.55
N CYS A 95 -3.16 4.32 4.30
CA CYS A 95 -2.71 5.70 4.14
C CYS A 95 -2.10 5.96 2.77
N ASP A 96 -1.19 5.11 2.30
CA ASP A 96 -0.54 5.25 0.99
C ASP A 96 -1.52 5.06 -0.16
N LEU A 97 -2.51 4.15 -0.03
CA LEU A 97 -3.56 3.98 -1.02
C LEU A 97 -4.41 5.26 -1.14
N ILE A 98 -4.95 5.78 -0.03
CA ILE A 98 -5.77 7.00 -0.06
C ILE A 98 -4.96 8.22 -0.52
N ARG A 99 -3.71 8.35 -0.08
CA ARG A 99 -2.80 9.41 -0.55
C ARG A 99 -2.63 9.35 -2.06
N SER A 100 -2.35 8.17 -2.60
CA SER A 100 -2.14 7.97 -4.04
C SER A 100 -3.40 8.26 -4.85
N VAL A 101 -4.56 7.77 -4.40
CA VAL A 101 -5.85 8.06 -5.02
C VAL A 101 -6.15 9.55 -4.99
N SER A 102 -5.92 10.23 -3.86
CA SER A 102 -6.29 11.63 -3.65
C SER A 102 -5.40 12.60 -4.41
N ALA A 103 -4.15 12.24 -4.69
CA ALA A 103 -3.18 13.15 -5.30
C ALA A 103 -3.72 13.89 -6.54
N PRO A 104 -3.45 15.20 -6.69
CA PRO A 104 -2.70 16.10 -5.80
C PRO A 104 -3.53 16.71 -4.66
N ALA A 105 -4.82 16.37 -4.52
CA ALA A 105 -5.69 16.92 -3.48
C ALA A 105 -5.29 16.41 -2.08
N PRO A 106 -5.59 17.15 -1.01
CA PRO A 106 -5.40 16.68 0.35
C PRO A 106 -6.29 15.46 0.65
N TRP A 107 -5.87 14.68 1.63
CA TRP A 107 -6.62 13.52 2.11
C TRP A 107 -6.67 13.49 3.65
N TRP A 108 -7.66 12.75 4.20
CA TRP A 108 -7.88 12.66 5.64
C TRP A 108 -8.09 11.21 6.06
N VAL A 109 -7.77 10.92 7.31
CA VAL A 109 -8.33 9.76 8.01
C VAL A 109 -9.65 10.24 8.61
N THR A 110 -10.76 9.84 8.02
CA THR A 110 -12.07 10.36 8.40
C THR A 110 -12.75 9.55 9.50
N GLU A 111 -12.23 8.34 9.77
CA GLU A 111 -12.55 7.57 10.96
C GLU A 111 -11.35 6.74 11.40
N LEU A 112 -10.76 7.10 12.53
CA LEU A 112 -9.74 6.30 13.21
C LEU A 112 -10.35 5.66 14.45
N GLN A 113 -10.11 4.37 14.67
CA GLN A 113 -10.52 3.72 15.91
C GLN A 113 -9.93 4.42 17.13
N ALA A 114 -10.79 4.88 18.02
CA ALA A 114 -10.38 5.67 19.19
C ALA A 114 -10.31 4.82 20.47
N GLY A 115 -11.18 3.83 20.62
CA GLY A 115 -11.37 3.10 21.85
C GLY A 115 -11.68 1.61 21.67
N PRO A 116 -12.04 0.95 22.78
CA PRO A 116 -12.28 -0.48 22.79
C PRO A 116 -13.51 -0.89 21.99
N THR A 117 -13.43 -2.07 21.38
CA THR A 117 -14.58 -2.83 20.89
C THR A 117 -14.76 -4.09 21.73
N VAL A 118 -16.00 -4.49 21.94
CA VAL A 118 -16.37 -5.71 22.70
C VAL A 118 -17.21 -6.63 21.83
N PHE A 119 -18.27 -6.12 21.22
CA PHE A 119 -19.22 -6.86 20.39
C PHE A 119 -19.13 -6.49 18.92
N THR A 120 -18.63 -5.28 18.61
CA THR A 120 -18.50 -4.78 17.25
C THR A 120 -17.07 -4.94 16.72
N GLY A 121 -16.93 -4.98 15.37
CA GLY A 121 -15.66 -5.33 14.73
C GLY A 121 -15.55 -6.82 14.45
N THR A 122 -14.45 -7.24 13.79
CA THR A 122 -14.17 -8.66 13.49
C THR A 122 -13.68 -9.44 14.70
N ARG A 123 -13.14 -8.74 15.68
CA ARG A 123 -12.73 -9.26 17.01
C ARG A 123 -12.65 -8.12 18.03
N PRO A 124 -12.80 -8.41 19.33
CA PRO A 124 -12.57 -7.42 20.38
C PRO A 124 -11.15 -6.84 20.29
N LEU A 125 -11.04 -5.53 20.39
CA LEU A 125 -9.75 -4.82 20.37
C LEU A 125 -9.81 -3.61 21.29
N ASN A 126 -8.81 -3.48 22.16
CA ASN A 126 -8.58 -2.28 22.96
C ASN A 126 -7.28 -1.61 22.51
N PRO A 127 -7.31 -0.51 21.78
CA PRO A 127 -6.12 0.21 21.38
C PRO A 127 -5.36 0.75 22.60
N THR A 128 -4.06 0.54 22.62
CA THR A 128 -3.17 1.11 23.62
C THR A 128 -2.86 2.57 23.30
N SER A 129 -2.39 3.34 24.29
CA SER A 129 -1.91 4.70 24.06
C SER A 129 -0.73 4.75 23.07
N GLY A 130 0.15 3.74 23.10
CA GLY A 130 1.26 3.60 22.14
C GLY A 130 0.78 3.36 20.72
N GLU A 131 -0.24 2.50 20.50
CA GLU A 131 -0.84 2.31 19.18
C GLU A 131 -1.48 3.58 18.65
N ILE A 132 -2.23 4.30 19.49
CA ILE A 132 -2.80 5.61 19.13
C ILE A 132 -1.69 6.58 18.69
N THR A 133 -0.60 6.67 19.43
CA THR A 133 0.54 7.52 19.09
C THR A 133 1.13 7.15 17.73
N ARG A 134 1.40 5.85 17.51
CA ARG A 134 1.98 5.38 16.24
C ARG A 134 1.04 5.60 15.07
N TRP A 135 -0.26 5.28 15.18
CA TRP A 135 -1.23 5.54 14.10
C TRP A 135 -1.33 7.01 13.74
N LEU A 136 -1.32 7.90 14.73
CA LEU A 136 -1.31 9.34 14.45
C LEU A 136 -0.07 9.75 13.67
N TRP A 137 1.11 9.32 14.10
CA TRP A 137 2.36 9.68 13.43
C TRP A 137 2.54 9.00 12.07
N ASP A 138 2.04 7.76 11.88
CA ASP A 138 2.00 7.11 10.57
C ASP A 138 1.09 7.88 9.61
N GLY A 139 -0.12 8.25 10.02
CA GLY A 139 -1.03 9.05 9.19
C GLY A 139 -0.46 10.41 8.81
N LEU A 140 0.10 11.13 9.79
CA LEU A 140 0.72 12.44 9.57
C LEU A 140 1.99 12.34 8.70
N GLY A 141 2.83 11.33 8.92
CA GLY A 141 4.02 11.06 8.13
C GLY A 141 3.71 10.71 6.69
N ASN A 142 2.54 10.11 6.43
CA ASN A 142 1.99 9.89 5.09
C ASN A 142 1.31 11.13 4.48
N GLY A 143 1.27 12.25 5.19
CA GLY A 143 0.73 13.52 4.71
C GLY A 143 -0.77 13.69 4.90
N ALA A 144 -1.42 12.96 5.81
CA ALA A 144 -2.80 13.23 6.19
C ALA A 144 -2.96 14.66 6.70
N ARG A 145 -3.97 15.36 6.20
CA ARG A 145 -4.26 16.77 6.59
C ARG A 145 -5.26 16.86 7.73
N GLY A 146 -5.87 15.76 8.11
CA GLY A 146 -6.77 15.65 9.24
C GLY A 146 -6.95 14.19 9.65
N ILE A 147 -7.15 13.97 10.93
CA ILE A 147 -7.48 12.68 11.52
C ILE A 147 -8.68 12.88 12.43
N VAL A 148 -9.76 12.19 12.16
CA VAL A 148 -11.02 12.22 12.90
C VAL A 148 -11.19 10.88 13.59
N TYR A 149 -11.50 10.91 14.86
CA TYR A 149 -11.76 9.70 15.63
C TYR A 149 -13.22 9.25 15.56
N TRP A 150 -13.40 7.96 15.46
CA TRP A 150 -14.64 7.30 15.79
C TRP A 150 -14.48 6.57 17.11
N LEU A 151 -14.98 7.13 18.26
CA LEU A 151 -15.58 8.46 18.42
C LEU A 151 -15.04 9.12 19.71
N TRP A 152 -15.45 10.34 20.03
CA TRP A 152 -15.00 11.02 21.25
C TRP A 152 -15.62 10.42 22.53
N HIS A 153 -16.93 10.33 22.60
CA HIS A 153 -17.68 9.85 23.76
C HIS A 153 -18.53 8.61 23.38
N PRO A 154 -18.64 7.59 24.22
CA PRO A 154 -19.43 6.39 23.89
C PRO A 154 -20.89 6.74 23.57
N ARG A 155 -21.44 6.07 22.59
CA ARG A 155 -22.88 6.10 22.35
C ARG A 155 -23.61 5.47 23.54
N THR A 156 -24.79 5.96 23.81
CA THR A 156 -25.65 5.42 24.86
C THR A 156 -26.59 4.33 24.37
N GLU A 157 -26.82 4.27 23.04
CA GLU A 157 -27.78 3.37 22.41
C GLU A 157 -27.24 2.79 21.09
N GLY A 158 -27.84 1.71 20.66
CA GLY A 158 -27.55 1.04 19.38
C GLY A 158 -26.45 0.00 19.47
N ASN A 159 -26.07 -0.50 18.31
CA ASN A 159 -25.13 -1.62 18.17
C ASN A 159 -23.73 -1.33 18.73
N GLU A 160 -23.31 -0.07 18.78
CA GLU A 160 -21.99 0.36 19.25
C GLU A 160 -22.07 1.03 20.63
N ALA A 161 -23.14 0.82 21.38
CA ALA A 161 -23.31 1.42 22.69
C ALA A 161 -22.18 1.03 23.66
N GLY A 162 -21.52 2.03 24.24
CA GLY A 162 -20.39 1.85 25.17
C GLY A 162 -19.04 1.58 24.52
N GLU A 163 -18.95 1.47 23.17
CA GLU A 163 -17.73 1.11 22.45
C GLU A 163 -17.09 2.29 21.71
N TRP A 164 -15.91 2.09 21.14
CA TRP A 164 -15.16 2.94 20.20
C TRP A 164 -14.61 4.25 20.76
N ALA A 165 -14.98 4.68 21.93
CA ALA A 165 -14.69 6.03 22.40
C ALA A 165 -13.25 6.27 22.84
N LEU A 166 -12.75 7.46 22.53
CA LEU A 166 -11.46 7.96 23.00
C LEU A 166 -11.50 8.29 24.50
N ALA A 167 -12.57 8.95 24.95
CA ALA A 167 -12.86 9.19 26.37
C ALA A 167 -13.34 7.93 27.08
N GLY A 168 -13.27 7.92 28.40
CA GLY A 168 -13.84 6.85 29.22
C GLY A 168 -15.36 6.87 29.23
N PRO A 169 -16.01 5.80 29.71
CA PRO A 169 -17.49 5.72 29.81
C PRO A 169 -18.12 6.84 30.63
N ASN A 170 -17.37 7.40 31.57
CA ASN A 170 -17.77 8.53 32.43
C ASN A 170 -17.41 9.90 31.82
N GLY A 171 -16.92 9.94 30.58
CA GLY A 171 -16.46 11.17 29.91
C GLY A 171 -15.04 11.62 30.29
N GLU A 172 -14.38 10.92 31.21
CA GLU A 172 -13.04 11.30 31.69
C GLU A 172 -11.92 10.94 30.69
N PRO A 173 -10.81 11.71 30.73
CA PRO A 173 -9.64 11.44 29.89
C PRO A 173 -9.00 10.09 30.18
N THR A 174 -8.81 9.29 29.15
CA THR A 174 -8.07 8.01 29.18
C THR A 174 -6.59 8.18 28.88
N ALA A 175 -5.80 7.11 28.95
CA ALA A 175 -4.41 7.13 28.47
C ALA A 175 -4.35 7.46 26.96
N ARG A 176 -5.33 7.02 26.16
CA ARG A 176 -5.45 7.31 24.71
C ARG A 176 -5.71 8.79 24.45
N THR A 177 -6.59 9.43 25.25
CA THR A 177 -6.85 10.88 25.17
C THR A 177 -5.58 11.67 25.46
N ARG A 178 -4.80 11.27 26.48
CA ARG A 178 -3.52 11.91 26.81
C ARG A 178 -2.49 11.76 25.71
N ALA A 179 -2.40 10.57 25.08
CA ALA A 179 -1.53 10.34 23.92
C ALA A 179 -1.90 11.23 22.73
N THR A 180 -3.20 11.34 22.41
CA THR A 180 -3.68 12.25 21.36
C THR A 180 -3.32 13.70 21.66
N ARG A 181 -3.51 14.15 22.91
CA ARG A 181 -3.12 15.51 23.31
C ARG A 181 -1.64 15.78 23.14
N ALA A 182 -0.78 14.79 23.48
CA ALA A 182 0.68 14.93 23.32
C ALA A 182 1.04 15.13 21.84
N VAL A 183 0.49 14.33 20.93
CA VAL A 183 0.70 14.49 19.48
C VAL A 183 0.20 15.86 19.01
N ALA A 184 -1.01 16.27 19.39
CA ALA A 184 -1.57 17.56 19.01
C ALA A 184 -0.71 18.74 19.49
N SER A 185 -0.11 18.63 20.68
CA SER A 185 0.80 19.67 21.22
C SER A 185 2.05 19.81 20.37
N VAL A 186 2.66 18.70 19.91
CA VAL A 186 3.83 18.74 19.02
C VAL A 186 3.45 19.33 17.66
N LEU A 187 2.30 18.93 17.10
CA LEU A 187 1.81 19.49 15.82
C LEU A 187 1.64 21.01 15.91
N ASN A 188 1.06 21.51 16.99
CA ASN A 188 0.86 22.95 17.20
C ASN A 188 2.21 23.68 17.34
N ALA A 189 3.19 23.09 18.01
CA ALA A 189 4.51 23.69 18.18
C ALA A 189 5.29 23.75 16.84
N HIS A 190 5.02 22.85 15.89
CA HIS A 190 5.71 22.76 14.59
C HIS A 190 4.75 22.98 13.41
N GLN A 191 3.65 23.72 13.61
CA GLN A 191 2.62 23.91 12.59
C GLN A 191 3.13 24.57 11.30
N ASP A 192 4.14 25.42 11.39
CA ASP A 192 4.80 26.07 10.26
C ASP A 192 5.40 25.07 9.27
N PHE A 193 5.96 23.96 9.78
CA PHE A 193 6.43 22.84 8.96
C PHE A 193 5.26 22.01 8.43
N PHE A 194 4.37 21.52 9.31
CA PHE A 194 3.32 20.59 8.92
C PHE A 194 2.29 21.16 7.93
N ARG A 195 2.09 22.47 7.92
CA ARG A 195 1.17 23.13 6.96
C ARG A 195 1.64 23.05 5.52
N VAL A 196 2.95 23.06 5.26
CA VAL A 196 3.52 23.13 3.91
C VAL A 196 4.20 21.82 3.49
N ALA A 197 4.59 20.97 4.43
CA ALA A 197 5.29 19.74 4.17
C ALA A 197 4.45 18.78 3.31
N GLN A 198 5.11 18.09 2.39
CA GLN A 198 4.52 17.08 1.50
C GLN A 198 5.28 15.77 1.63
N PRO A 199 4.64 14.62 1.41
CA PRO A 199 5.34 13.34 1.33
C PRO A 199 6.46 13.36 0.28
N ALA A 200 7.58 12.74 0.61
CA ALA A 200 8.66 12.56 -0.33
C ALA A 200 8.18 11.75 -1.56
N PRO A 201 8.61 12.10 -2.78
CA PRO A 201 8.15 11.41 -3.98
C PRO A 201 8.63 9.95 -4.00
N ALA A 202 7.73 9.02 -4.35
CA ALA A 202 8.04 7.62 -4.55
C ALA A 202 8.72 7.39 -5.91
N ARG A 203 9.64 6.42 -5.98
CA ARG A 203 10.24 5.91 -7.23
C ARG A 203 9.56 4.65 -7.74
N ALA A 204 8.72 4.03 -6.92
CA ALA A 204 7.98 2.81 -7.21
C ALA A 204 6.46 3.06 -7.22
N ALA A 205 5.76 2.38 -8.11
CA ALA A 205 4.31 2.34 -8.13
C ALA A 205 3.81 0.90 -8.14
N ILE A 206 2.69 0.65 -7.48
CA ILE A 206 1.97 -0.63 -7.49
C ILE A 206 0.69 -0.42 -8.30
N LEU A 207 0.46 -1.25 -9.32
CA LEU A 207 -0.76 -1.19 -10.11
C LEU A 207 -1.95 -1.68 -9.29
N TYR A 208 -2.95 -0.83 -9.13
CA TYR A 208 -4.25 -1.15 -8.59
C TYR A 208 -5.20 -1.40 -9.75
N ASP A 209 -5.33 -2.66 -10.17
CA ASP A 209 -6.09 -3.03 -11.35
C ASP A 209 -7.55 -3.31 -11.00
N ARG A 210 -8.41 -2.31 -11.23
CA ARG A 210 -9.85 -2.41 -11.02
C ARG A 210 -10.49 -3.58 -11.78
N GLU A 211 -10.13 -3.76 -13.06
CA GLU A 211 -10.77 -4.77 -13.92
C GLU A 211 -10.38 -6.18 -13.46
N ALA A 212 -9.10 -6.41 -13.12
CA ALA A 212 -8.67 -7.66 -12.51
C ALA A 212 -9.40 -7.95 -11.20
N MET A 213 -9.63 -6.94 -10.36
CA MET A 213 -10.38 -7.08 -9.11
C MET A 213 -11.85 -7.43 -9.31
N LEU A 214 -12.50 -6.82 -10.31
CA LEU A 214 -13.89 -7.14 -10.67
C LEU A 214 -14.02 -8.54 -11.24
N LEU A 215 -13.09 -8.93 -12.13
CA LEU A 215 -13.01 -10.28 -12.69
C LEU A 215 -12.77 -11.32 -11.60
N TYR A 216 -11.83 -11.05 -10.67
CA TYR A 216 -11.54 -11.94 -9.56
C TYR A 216 -12.76 -12.19 -8.67
N ALA A 217 -13.60 -11.18 -8.46
CA ALA A 217 -14.83 -11.34 -7.70
C ALA A 217 -15.86 -12.27 -8.39
N VAL A 218 -15.68 -12.55 -9.68
CA VAL A 218 -16.47 -13.55 -10.44
C VAL A 218 -15.72 -14.89 -10.49
N ASP A 219 -14.45 -14.87 -10.88
CA ASP A 219 -13.62 -16.08 -11.04
C ASP A 219 -13.30 -16.76 -9.72
N GLY A 220 -12.94 -15.96 -8.70
CA GLY A 220 -12.48 -16.40 -7.39
C GLY A 220 -13.57 -16.56 -6.33
N TRP A 221 -14.86 -16.46 -6.67
CA TRP A 221 -15.96 -16.43 -5.69
C TRP A 221 -16.04 -17.64 -4.74
N ARG A 222 -15.42 -18.78 -5.10
CA ARG A 222 -15.32 -19.98 -4.28
C ARG A 222 -14.02 -20.08 -3.48
N ARG A 223 -13.09 -19.13 -3.67
CA ARG A 223 -11.82 -19.14 -2.95
C ARG A 223 -12.02 -18.69 -1.52
N PRO A 224 -11.37 -19.33 -0.54
CA PRO A 224 -11.48 -18.96 0.87
C PRO A 224 -10.77 -17.64 1.19
N THR A 225 -9.86 -17.18 0.33
CA THR A 225 -9.07 -15.96 0.50
C THR A 225 -9.17 -15.10 -0.75
N ASP A 226 -9.07 -13.78 -0.59
CA ASP A 226 -8.93 -12.85 -1.71
C ASP A 226 -7.44 -12.79 -2.10
N GLU A 227 -7.06 -13.63 -3.09
CA GLU A 227 -5.68 -13.79 -3.52
C GLU A 227 -5.13 -12.53 -4.18
N ILE A 228 -5.97 -11.79 -4.92
CA ILE A 228 -5.55 -10.55 -5.58
C ILE A 228 -5.26 -9.45 -4.56
N MET A 229 -6.11 -9.30 -3.53
CA MET A 229 -5.87 -8.34 -2.45
C MET A 229 -4.68 -8.75 -1.60
N SER A 230 -4.54 -10.05 -1.31
CA SER A 230 -3.39 -10.58 -0.58
C SER A 230 -2.08 -10.32 -1.33
N SER A 231 -2.06 -10.48 -2.65
CA SER A 231 -0.89 -10.20 -3.48
C SER A 231 -0.58 -8.70 -3.53
N LEU A 232 -1.59 -7.85 -3.66
CA LEU A 232 -1.42 -6.40 -3.64
C LEU A 232 -0.81 -5.93 -2.31
N MET A 233 -1.36 -6.39 -1.19
CA MET A 233 -0.84 -6.08 0.15
C MET A 233 0.52 -6.70 0.42
N GLY A 234 0.82 -7.88 -0.13
CA GLY A 234 2.12 -8.52 0.00
C GLY A 234 3.23 -7.81 -0.79
N CYS A 235 2.90 -7.28 -1.98
CA CYS A 235 3.80 -6.39 -2.70
C CYS A 235 4.10 -5.13 -1.87
N TYR A 236 3.07 -4.48 -1.33
CA TYR A 236 3.24 -3.33 -0.46
C TYR A 236 4.07 -3.68 0.79
N LYS A 237 3.79 -4.84 1.44
CA LYS A 237 4.58 -5.34 2.59
C LYS A 237 6.06 -5.43 2.27
N ALA A 238 6.44 -5.96 1.11
CA ALA A 238 7.84 -6.06 0.71
C ALA A 238 8.53 -4.68 0.63
N LEU A 239 7.88 -3.70 -0.01
CA LEU A 239 8.40 -2.34 -0.12
C LEU A 239 8.46 -1.65 1.24
N HIS A 240 7.41 -1.78 2.05
CA HIS A 240 7.35 -1.22 3.40
C HIS A 240 8.44 -1.81 4.32
N ARG A 241 8.68 -3.13 4.28
CA ARG A 241 9.75 -3.79 5.03
C ARG A 241 11.15 -3.37 4.58
N ALA A 242 11.29 -2.98 3.32
CA ALA A 242 12.52 -2.45 2.75
C ALA A 242 12.64 -0.91 2.90
N HIS A 243 11.70 -0.26 3.59
CA HIS A 243 11.62 1.20 3.78
C HIS A 243 11.58 2.00 2.47
N VAL A 244 11.01 1.42 1.42
CA VAL A 244 10.88 2.05 0.10
C VAL A 244 9.50 2.68 -0.03
N PRO A 245 9.40 4.01 -0.23
CA PRO A 245 8.14 4.67 -0.51
C PRO A 245 7.51 4.14 -1.81
N ALA A 246 6.22 3.87 -1.79
CA ALA A 246 5.47 3.43 -2.96
C ALA A 246 4.15 4.19 -3.10
N ASP A 247 3.77 4.47 -4.35
CA ASP A 247 2.45 4.96 -4.70
C ASP A 247 1.60 3.84 -5.29
N PHE A 248 0.29 4.01 -5.28
CA PHE A 248 -0.63 3.22 -6.08
C PHE A 248 -1.03 3.99 -7.34
N ILE A 249 -1.17 3.27 -8.45
CA ILE A 249 -1.62 3.83 -9.73
C ILE A 249 -2.72 2.94 -10.31
N ASP A 250 -3.81 3.53 -10.79
CA ASP A 250 -4.85 2.78 -11.49
C ASP A 250 -4.54 2.61 -12.98
N THR A 251 -5.33 1.76 -13.64
CA THR A 251 -5.19 1.52 -15.09
C THR A 251 -5.45 2.77 -15.92
N THR A 252 -6.34 3.67 -15.48
CA THR A 252 -6.63 4.93 -16.20
C THR A 252 -5.40 5.85 -16.21
N ALA A 253 -4.76 6.02 -15.06
CA ALA A 253 -3.53 6.81 -14.95
C ALA A 253 -2.34 6.16 -15.68
N LEU A 254 -2.25 4.82 -15.63
CA LEU A 254 -1.27 4.05 -16.40
C LEU A 254 -1.43 4.30 -17.92
N GLU A 255 -2.64 4.17 -18.43
CA GLU A 255 -2.98 4.37 -19.84
C GLU A 255 -2.82 5.83 -20.31
N ALA A 256 -2.92 6.78 -19.39
CA ALA A 256 -2.60 8.19 -19.61
C ALA A 256 -1.08 8.49 -19.55
N GLY A 257 -0.23 7.47 -19.39
CA GLY A 257 1.23 7.61 -19.35
C GLY A 257 1.79 8.15 -18.04
N GLN A 258 1.00 8.23 -16.96
CA GLN A 258 1.45 8.78 -15.67
C GLN A 258 2.46 7.87 -14.96
N ALA A 259 2.62 6.61 -15.37
CA ALA A 259 3.66 5.71 -14.88
C ALA A 259 5.08 6.23 -15.17
N ALA A 260 5.26 7.10 -16.15
CA ALA A 260 6.57 7.65 -16.56
C ALA A 260 7.31 8.42 -15.45
N ARG A 261 6.61 8.82 -14.37
CA ARG A 261 7.24 9.45 -13.20
C ARG A 261 7.94 8.48 -12.25
N TYR A 262 7.69 7.18 -12.40
CA TYR A 262 8.28 6.13 -11.59
C TYR A 262 9.41 5.42 -12.32
N ALA A 263 10.34 4.85 -11.57
CA ALA A 263 11.38 3.99 -12.11
C ALA A 263 10.94 2.52 -12.18
N VAL A 264 10.07 2.11 -11.24
CA VAL A 264 9.59 0.73 -11.13
C VAL A 264 8.07 0.69 -11.06
N LEU A 265 7.46 -0.19 -11.87
CA LEU A 265 6.04 -0.50 -11.85
C LEU A 265 5.85 -1.98 -11.44
N TYR A 266 5.12 -2.20 -10.37
CA TYR A 266 4.76 -3.52 -9.85
C TYR A 266 3.38 -3.96 -10.34
N LEU A 267 3.30 -5.21 -10.82
CA LEU A 267 2.08 -5.87 -11.29
C LEU A 267 1.79 -7.12 -10.42
N PRO A 268 1.43 -6.95 -9.12
CA PRO A 268 1.20 -8.09 -8.24
C PRO A 268 -0.08 -8.83 -8.65
N TYR A 269 0.04 -10.12 -9.03
CA TYR A 269 -1.08 -10.96 -9.44
C TYR A 269 -2.01 -10.30 -10.48
N CYS A 270 -1.44 -9.55 -11.41
CA CYS A 270 -2.18 -8.77 -12.40
C CYS A 270 -2.61 -9.69 -13.56
N TYR A 271 -3.54 -10.64 -13.29
CA TYR A 271 -3.90 -11.71 -14.22
C TYR A 271 -4.82 -11.27 -15.36
N ALA A 272 -5.45 -10.10 -15.24
CA ALA A 272 -6.28 -9.55 -16.29
C ALA A 272 -5.82 -8.12 -16.63
N LEU A 273 -5.58 -7.86 -17.90
CA LEU A 273 -5.16 -6.54 -18.39
C LEU A 273 -5.84 -6.25 -19.73
N SER A 274 -6.29 -5.00 -19.92
CA SER A 274 -6.74 -4.53 -21.22
C SER A 274 -5.56 -4.43 -22.20
N ALA A 275 -5.85 -4.55 -23.50
CA ALA A 275 -4.86 -4.32 -24.54
C ALA A 275 -4.20 -2.92 -24.42
N LYS A 276 -4.94 -1.92 -23.96
CA LYS A 276 -4.48 -0.56 -23.77
C LYS A 276 -3.52 -0.44 -22.58
N SER A 277 -3.87 -1.08 -21.45
CA SER A 277 -2.98 -1.17 -20.29
C SER A 277 -1.69 -1.93 -20.61
N ALA A 278 -1.79 -3.05 -21.34
CA ALA A 278 -0.61 -3.78 -21.80
C ALA A 278 0.29 -2.94 -22.73
N ALA A 279 -0.29 -2.15 -23.63
CA ALA A 279 0.46 -1.23 -24.49
C ALA A 279 1.15 -0.12 -23.68
N ALA A 280 0.49 0.40 -22.64
CA ALA A 280 1.09 1.40 -21.74
C ALA A 280 2.25 0.83 -20.93
N ILE A 281 2.15 -0.40 -20.42
CA ILE A 281 3.24 -1.11 -19.74
C ILE A 281 4.42 -1.31 -20.70
N ARG A 282 4.16 -1.78 -21.92
CA ARG A 282 5.18 -1.96 -22.96
C ARG A 282 5.95 -0.65 -23.23
N GLU A 283 5.22 0.45 -23.38
CA GLU A 283 5.81 1.76 -23.62
C GLU A 283 6.63 2.27 -22.42
N PHE A 284 6.15 2.03 -21.20
CA PHE A 284 6.88 2.33 -19.98
C PHE A 284 8.24 1.62 -19.95
N VAL A 285 8.27 0.30 -20.22
CA VAL A 285 9.53 -0.47 -20.24
C VAL A 285 10.40 -0.04 -21.41
N ARG A 286 9.82 0.16 -22.60
CA ARG A 286 10.58 0.60 -23.79
C ARG A 286 11.36 1.90 -23.54
N ARG A 287 10.85 2.81 -22.70
CA ARG A 287 11.46 4.09 -22.31
C ARG A 287 12.44 4.02 -21.15
N GLY A 288 12.73 2.86 -20.61
CA GLY A 288 13.73 2.70 -19.53
C GLY A 288 13.17 2.33 -18.17
N GLY A 289 11.84 2.21 -18.04
CA GLY A 289 11.20 1.74 -16.79
C GLY A 289 11.49 0.27 -16.52
N THR A 290 11.45 -0.10 -15.26
CA THR A 290 11.47 -1.49 -14.81
C THR A 290 10.07 -1.95 -14.48
N VAL A 291 9.56 -3.01 -15.11
CA VAL A 291 8.33 -3.69 -14.69
C VAL A 291 8.68 -4.94 -13.89
N TRP A 292 8.00 -5.14 -12.77
CA TRP A 292 8.10 -6.33 -11.94
C TRP A 292 6.73 -7.00 -11.88
N ALA A 293 6.67 -8.32 -12.11
CA ALA A 293 5.41 -9.07 -12.10
C ALA A 293 5.58 -10.48 -11.53
N ASP A 294 4.48 -11.08 -11.08
CA ASP A 294 4.44 -12.46 -10.61
C ASP A 294 3.15 -13.19 -11.00
N GLY A 295 3.14 -14.50 -10.83
CA GLY A 295 1.98 -15.35 -11.01
C GLY A 295 1.41 -15.32 -12.44
N LEU A 296 0.11 -15.22 -12.56
CA LEU A 296 -0.61 -15.33 -13.83
C LEU A 296 -0.72 -14.00 -14.58
N VAL A 297 0.37 -13.24 -14.71
CA VAL A 297 0.34 -11.92 -15.34
C VAL A 297 -0.29 -11.97 -16.75
N CYS A 298 -1.26 -11.07 -17.00
CA CYS A 298 -1.91 -10.87 -18.29
C CYS A 298 -2.46 -12.15 -18.94
N TRP A 299 -3.07 -13.04 -18.14
CA TRP A 299 -3.70 -14.26 -18.62
C TRP A 299 -5.03 -13.99 -19.33
N LYS A 300 -5.80 -13.00 -18.84
CA LYS A 300 -7.09 -12.61 -19.41
C LYS A 300 -7.06 -11.14 -19.84
N ASP A 301 -7.98 -10.79 -20.71
CA ASP A 301 -8.35 -9.38 -20.93
C ASP A 301 -9.40 -8.90 -19.91
N GLU A 302 -9.81 -7.65 -20.00
CA GLU A 302 -10.80 -7.03 -19.13
C GLU A 302 -12.22 -7.60 -19.29
N GLN A 303 -12.47 -8.45 -20.30
CA GLN A 303 -13.72 -9.18 -20.50
C GLN A 303 -13.65 -10.62 -19.97
N GLY A 304 -12.50 -11.05 -19.47
CA GLY A 304 -12.26 -12.39 -18.99
C GLY A 304 -11.93 -13.38 -20.11
N THR A 305 -11.54 -12.90 -21.30
CA THR A 305 -11.18 -13.73 -22.45
C THR A 305 -9.67 -13.99 -22.47
N THR A 306 -9.29 -15.24 -22.66
CA THR A 306 -7.89 -15.63 -22.89
C THR A 306 -7.65 -15.73 -24.40
N LEU A 307 -6.95 -14.73 -24.95
CA LEU A 307 -6.66 -14.66 -26.40
C LEU A 307 -5.33 -15.30 -26.77
N ARG A 308 -4.38 -15.35 -25.83
CA ARG A 308 -3.04 -15.90 -26.00
C ARG A 308 -2.60 -16.54 -24.69
N PHE A 309 -1.68 -17.48 -24.79
CA PHE A 309 -1.00 -18.01 -23.62
C PHE A 309 -0.29 -16.88 -22.84
N PRO A 310 -0.37 -16.89 -21.50
CA PRO A 310 0.33 -15.91 -20.68
C PRO A 310 1.84 -15.85 -20.97
N PRO A 311 2.47 -14.69 -20.86
CA PRO A 311 1.92 -13.40 -20.45
C PRO A 311 1.22 -12.60 -21.56
N GLY A 312 0.60 -13.27 -22.53
CA GLY A 312 -0.27 -12.70 -23.54
C GLY A 312 0.38 -11.58 -24.36
N PRO A 313 -0.21 -10.38 -24.42
CA PRO A 313 0.33 -9.24 -25.16
C PRO A 313 1.65 -8.68 -24.59
N LEU A 314 2.11 -9.16 -23.41
CA LEU A 314 3.39 -8.78 -22.80
C LEU A 314 4.48 -9.85 -23.01
N SER A 315 4.26 -10.88 -23.85
CA SER A 315 5.22 -11.97 -24.06
C SER A 315 6.59 -11.48 -24.53
N ASP A 316 6.65 -10.47 -25.39
CA ASP A 316 7.90 -9.88 -25.87
C ASP A 316 8.57 -8.97 -24.81
N VAL A 317 7.78 -8.36 -23.91
CA VAL A 317 8.30 -7.58 -22.79
C VAL A 317 8.99 -8.49 -21.78
N PHE A 318 8.39 -9.64 -21.45
CA PHE A 318 8.95 -10.62 -20.50
C PHE A 318 9.92 -11.62 -21.16
N GLY A 319 9.92 -11.75 -22.50
CA GLY A 319 10.82 -12.60 -23.25
C GLY A 319 10.46 -14.09 -23.30
N PHE A 320 9.22 -14.47 -22.95
CA PHE A 320 8.73 -15.85 -22.97
C PHE A 320 7.22 -15.93 -23.12
N THR A 321 6.74 -17.16 -23.33
CA THR A 321 5.33 -17.59 -23.11
C THR A 321 5.34 -18.81 -22.22
N PHE A 322 4.28 -19.05 -21.43
CA PHE A 322 4.20 -20.24 -20.60
C PHE A 322 4.04 -21.50 -21.45
N GLU A 323 4.67 -22.60 -21.03
CA GLU A 323 4.40 -23.93 -21.54
C GLU A 323 3.15 -24.53 -20.89
N ASP A 324 2.99 -24.31 -19.56
CA ASP A 324 1.90 -24.85 -18.78
C ASP A 324 1.73 -24.07 -17.47
N ILE A 325 0.60 -24.27 -16.79
CA ILE A 325 0.29 -23.68 -15.48
C ILE A 325 -0.17 -24.81 -14.56
N GLN A 326 0.57 -25.02 -13.49
CA GLN A 326 0.28 -26.02 -12.48
C GLN A 326 -0.26 -25.36 -11.21
N SER A 327 -1.48 -25.74 -10.79
CA SER A 327 -1.98 -25.38 -9.47
C SER A 327 -1.27 -26.19 -8.40
N VAL A 328 -0.85 -25.54 -7.32
CA VAL A 328 -0.16 -26.19 -6.21
C VAL A 328 -1.00 -26.11 -4.94
N TRP A 329 -1.06 -27.23 -4.20
CA TRP A 329 -1.81 -27.33 -2.95
C TRP A 329 -0.96 -26.96 -1.74
N GLU A 330 0.34 -27.27 -1.81
CA GLU A 330 1.31 -27.00 -0.76
C GLU A 330 2.40 -26.07 -1.27
N PRO A 331 2.91 -25.17 -0.43
CA PRO A 331 4.03 -24.32 -0.80
C PRO A 331 5.24 -25.15 -1.24
N PHE A 332 5.91 -24.71 -2.30
CA PHE A 332 7.07 -25.37 -2.88
C PHE A 332 8.33 -24.51 -2.85
N ALA A 333 9.49 -25.16 -2.88
CA ALA A 333 10.78 -24.48 -2.89
C ALA A 333 11.04 -23.85 -4.26
N LEU A 334 11.55 -22.60 -4.24
CA LEU A 334 11.99 -21.92 -5.46
C LEU A 334 13.48 -22.13 -5.75
N THR A 335 14.24 -22.62 -4.76
CA THR A 335 15.68 -22.85 -4.85
C THR A 335 16.07 -24.14 -4.11
N ASP A 336 17.29 -24.58 -4.31
CA ASP A 336 17.87 -25.75 -3.61
C ASP A 336 17.96 -25.56 -2.08
N SER A 337 17.77 -24.35 -1.57
CA SER A 337 17.79 -24.05 -0.12
C SER A 337 16.61 -24.63 0.65
N GLY A 338 15.65 -25.28 -0.04
CA GLY A 338 14.49 -25.94 0.57
C GLY A 338 13.39 -25.00 1.07
N ASP A 339 13.56 -23.70 0.85
CA ASP A 339 12.61 -22.70 1.32
C ASP A 339 11.35 -22.64 0.46
N LYS A 340 10.20 -22.82 1.09
CA LYS A 340 8.91 -22.93 0.42
C LYS A 340 8.29 -21.54 0.18
N ALA A 341 8.83 -20.79 -0.77
CA ALA A 341 8.35 -19.46 -1.15
C ALA A 341 7.36 -19.46 -2.32
N GLY A 342 7.26 -20.55 -3.10
CA GLY A 342 6.29 -20.67 -4.17
C GLY A 342 4.91 -21.07 -3.65
N GLU A 343 3.86 -20.37 -4.07
CA GLU A 343 2.47 -20.62 -3.68
C GLU A 343 1.50 -20.43 -4.85
N LEU A 344 0.33 -21.05 -4.78
CA LEU A 344 -0.82 -21.03 -5.68
C LEU A 344 -0.54 -21.64 -7.05
N TRP A 345 0.48 -21.16 -7.75
CA TRP A 345 0.78 -21.50 -9.15
C TRP A 345 2.26 -21.78 -9.33
N ARG A 346 2.56 -22.81 -10.11
CA ARG A 346 3.86 -23.03 -10.74
C ARG A 346 3.67 -22.80 -12.24
N CYS A 347 4.07 -21.62 -12.71
CA CYS A 347 4.02 -21.29 -14.13
C CYS A 347 5.24 -21.87 -14.81
N LEU A 348 5.05 -22.81 -15.73
CA LEU A 348 6.17 -23.44 -16.45
C LEU A 348 6.64 -22.54 -17.57
N ILE A 349 7.87 -22.06 -17.46
CA ILE A 349 8.58 -21.28 -18.47
C ILE A 349 9.51 -22.21 -19.23
N PRO A 350 9.65 -22.08 -20.58
CA PRO A 350 10.60 -22.87 -21.36
C PRO A 350 12.01 -22.88 -20.76
N SER A 351 12.61 -24.06 -20.67
CA SER A 351 13.91 -24.24 -20.00
C SER A 351 15.04 -23.46 -20.66
N GLU A 352 14.95 -23.22 -21.98
CA GLU A 352 15.89 -22.45 -22.78
C GLU A 352 15.68 -20.94 -22.71
N THR A 353 14.68 -20.47 -21.96
CA THR A 353 14.41 -19.02 -21.84
C THR A 353 15.67 -18.28 -21.39
N SER A 354 16.07 -17.29 -22.18
CA SER A 354 17.18 -16.42 -21.85
C SER A 354 16.84 -15.49 -20.69
N GLY A 355 17.84 -15.11 -19.88
CA GLY A 355 17.65 -14.20 -18.76
C GLY A 355 17.07 -14.85 -17.50
N ALA A 356 17.03 -16.19 -17.41
CA ALA A 356 16.71 -16.89 -16.17
C ALA A 356 17.73 -16.55 -15.08
N THR A 357 17.24 -15.87 -14.03
CA THR A 357 18.06 -15.42 -12.88
C THR A 357 17.97 -16.38 -11.69
N LEU A 358 16.91 -17.20 -11.68
CA LEU A 358 16.69 -18.23 -10.66
C LEU A 358 16.08 -19.47 -11.34
N ARG A 359 16.53 -20.66 -10.91
CA ARG A 359 16.00 -21.94 -11.37
C ARG A 359 15.63 -22.81 -10.18
N ASP A 360 14.58 -23.62 -10.37
CA ASP A 360 14.19 -24.63 -9.37
C ASP A 360 15.07 -25.88 -9.42
N THR A 361 14.79 -26.85 -8.56
CA THR A 361 15.51 -28.14 -8.46
C THR A 361 15.46 -28.96 -9.74
N ASP A 362 14.45 -28.74 -10.59
CA ASP A 362 14.30 -29.40 -11.89
C ASP A 362 15.02 -28.64 -13.03
N GLY A 363 15.73 -27.54 -12.70
CA GLY A 363 16.44 -26.70 -13.65
C GLY A 363 15.53 -25.74 -14.44
N ARG A 364 14.24 -25.63 -14.10
CA ARG A 364 13.30 -24.73 -14.78
C ARG A 364 13.41 -23.30 -14.27
N PRO A 365 13.29 -22.31 -15.16
CA PRO A 365 13.27 -20.90 -14.74
C PRO A 365 12.09 -20.62 -13.77
N VAL A 366 12.39 -20.02 -12.63
CA VAL A 366 11.39 -19.50 -11.67
C VAL A 366 11.46 -18.00 -11.50
N ALA A 367 12.57 -17.38 -11.93
CA ALA A 367 12.68 -15.94 -12.11
C ALA A 367 13.40 -15.63 -13.43
N VAL A 368 12.89 -14.63 -14.13
CA VAL A 368 13.43 -14.17 -15.42
C VAL A 368 13.60 -12.67 -15.39
N GLU A 369 14.75 -12.17 -15.86
CA GLU A 369 14.96 -10.78 -16.19
C GLU A 369 15.19 -10.63 -17.68
N HIS A 370 14.37 -9.82 -18.36
CA HIS A 370 14.44 -9.60 -19.78
C HIS A 370 14.60 -8.10 -20.10
N ARG A 371 15.50 -7.76 -20.99
CA ARG A 371 15.68 -6.39 -21.50
C ARG A 371 14.71 -6.14 -22.65
N PHE A 372 13.97 -5.03 -22.55
CA PHE A 372 13.06 -4.58 -23.60
C PHE A 372 13.19 -3.07 -23.82
N GLY A 373 13.60 -2.68 -25.02
CA GLY A 373 13.92 -1.28 -25.30
C GLY A 373 15.08 -0.78 -24.43
N GLN A 374 14.85 0.30 -23.67
CA GLN A 374 15.82 0.86 -22.74
C GLN A 374 15.64 0.34 -21.30
N GLY A 375 14.56 -0.38 -21.02
CA GLY A 375 14.21 -0.87 -19.70
C GLY A 375 14.35 -2.37 -19.55
N ARG A 376 13.75 -2.89 -18.50
CA ARG A 376 13.75 -4.32 -18.18
C ARG A 376 12.44 -4.79 -17.56
N ALA A 377 12.15 -6.07 -17.72
CA ALA A 377 11.06 -6.77 -17.09
C ALA A 377 11.61 -7.86 -16.17
N ILE A 378 11.10 -7.94 -14.95
CA ILE A 378 11.43 -8.97 -13.96
C ILE A 378 10.14 -9.76 -13.69
N TYR A 379 10.22 -11.08 -13.76
CA TYR A 379 9.07 -11.94 -13.56
C TYR A 379 9.38 -13.12 -12.64
N PHE A 380 8.45 -13.44 -11.75
CA PHE A 380 8.48 -14.65 -10.91
C PHE A 380 7.34 -15.60 -11.26
N ALA A 381 7.68 -16.87 -11.51
CA ALA A 381 6.79 -17.91 -12.02
C ALA A 381 5.86 -18.53 -10.93
N THR A 382 5.49 -17.77 -9.94
CA THR A 382 4.60 -18.14 -8.83
C THR A 382 3.97 -16.89 -8.23
N ALA A 383 2.96 -17.04 -7.36
CA ALA A 383 2.36 -15.91 -6.63
C ALA A 383 3.26 -15.47 -5.45
N LEU A 384 4.42 -14.88 -5.76
CA LEU A 384 5.44 -14.51 -4.78
C LEU A 384 4.94 -13.41 -3.82
N THR A 385 4.20 -12.44 -4.33
CA THR A 385 3.61 -11.37 -3.53
C THR A 385 2.56 -11.90 -2.55
N TYR A 386 1.75 -12.90 -2.95
CA TYR A 386 0.84 -13.60 -2.06
C TYR A 386 1.59 -14.30 -0.91
N SER A 387 2.68 -14.99 -1.23
CA SER A 387 3.54 -15.64 -0.23
C SER A 387 4.14 -14.60 0.74
N CYS A 388 4.56 -13.44 0.24
CA CYS A 388 5.14 -12.36 1.04
C CYS A 388 4.17 -11.85 2.12
N LEU A 389 2.86 -11.73 1.83
CA LEU A 389 1.89 -11.33 2.86
C LEU A 389 1.82 -12.34 4.00
N ARG A 390 1.84 -13.62 3.66
CA ARG A 390 1.60 -14.72 4.60
C ARG A 390 2.81 -15.13 5.43
N ARG A 391 4.01 -14.73 4.99
CA ARG A 391 5.30 -15.14 5.57
C ARG A 391 6.25 -13.96 5.74
N ASP A 392 7.03 -14.00 6.79
CA ASP A 392 8.15 -13.07 6.98
C ASP A 392 9.45 -13.75 6.50
N ASP A 393 9.64 -13.86 5.19
CA ASP A 393 10.86 -14.33 4.57
C ASP A 393 11.65 -13.14 4.00
N PRO A 394 12.80 -12.77 4.59
CA PRO A 394 13.61 -11.63 4.12
C PRO A 394 14.09 -11.77 2.69
N ARG A 395 14.23 -12.99 2.15
CA ARG A 395 14.64 -13.22 0.76
C ARG A 395 13.50 -12.87 -0.19
N VAL A 396 12.26 -13.28 0.14
CA VAL A 396 11.07 -12.93 -0.63
C VAL A 396 10.90 -11.40 -0.64
N VAL A 397 11.04 -10.76 0.52
CA VAL A 397 11.06 -9.28 0.62
C VAL A 397 12.10 -8.69 -0.32
N ASN A 398 13.33 -9.21 -0.30
CA ASN A 398 14.42 -8.69 -1.15
C ASN A 398 14.15 -8.92 -2.64
N TRP A 399 13.67 -10.09 -3.05
CA TRP A 399 13.34 -10.37 -4.45
C TRP A 399 12.28 -9.41 -5.03
N ILE A 400 11.32 -9.01 -4.20
CA ILE A 400 10.31 -8.04 -4.61
C ILE A 400 10.88 -6.61 -4.55
N ALA A 401 11.54 -6.24 -3.47
CA ALA A 401 11.93 -4.85 -3.20
C ALA A 401 13.22 -4.41 -3.94
N ALA A 402 14.09 -5.33 -4.36
CA ALA A 402 15.41 -5.00 -4.91
C ALA A 402 15.39 -3.94 -6.02
N PRO A 403 14.53 -3.99 -7.06
CA PRO A 403 14.53 -2.98 -8.11
C PRO A 403 14.11 -1.59 -7.59
N ALA A 404 13.20 -1.54 -6.63
CA ALA A 404 12.76 -0.28 -6.04
C ALA A 404 13.80 0.29 -5.04
N LEU A 405 14.50 -0.56 -4.31
CA LEU A 405 15.67 -0.17 -3.50
C LEU A 405 16.77 0.46 -4.37
N GLU A 406 17.08 -0.19 -5.49
CA GLU A 406 18.05 0.35 -6.47
C GLU A 406 17.62 1.74 -6.96
N ALA A 407 16.37 1.89 -7.36
CA ALA A 407 15.81 3.14 -7.87
C ALA A 407 15.67 4.24 -6.81
N SER A 408 15.70 3.88 -5.52
CA SER A 408 15.51 4.82 -4.40
C SER A 408 16.80 5.25 -3.72
N ARG A 409 17.97 4.87 -4.25
CA ARG A 409 19.27 5.17 -3.64
C ARG A 409 19.59 6.67 -3.56
N ASP A 410 19.01 7.48 -4.43
CA ASP A 410 19.18 8.92 -4.52
C ASP A 410 18.10 9.72 -3.77
N LEU A 411 17.15 9.04 -3.11
CA LEU A 411 16.14 9.74 -2.32
C LEU A 411 16.80 10.54 -1.19
N PRO A 412 16.36 11.79 -0.97
CA PRO A 412 17.02 12.69 -0.04
C PRO A 412 16.88 12.27 1.43
N VAL A 413 15.82 11.54 1.77
CA VAL A 413 15.61 10.98 3.12
C VAL A 413 15.37 9.48 2.99
N ARG A 414 16.16 8.67 3.70
CA ARG A 414 16.12 7.21 3.65
C ARG A 414 16.35 6.62 5.01
N LEU A 415 15.88 5.39 5.21
CA LEU A 415 16.10 4.62 6.43
C LEU A 415 16.88 3.34 6.11
N GLU A 416 17.88 3.04 6.93
CA GLU A 416 18.53 1.74 7.01
C GLU A 416 18.23 1.14 8.40
N GLU A 417 17.49 0.05 8.41
CA GLU A 417 17.11 -0.69 9.61
C GLU A 417 16.97 -2.18 9.27
N PRO A 418 17.70 -3.08 9.95
CA PRO A 418 17.82 -4.49 9.52
C PRO A 418 16.56 -5.32 9.75
N GLY A 419 15.68 -4.91 10.66
CA GLY A 419 14.51 -5.71 11.06
C GLY A 419 13.28 -5.55 10.17
N GLY A 420 13.20 -4.45 9.38
CA GLY A 420 12.05 -4.13 8.56
C GLY A 420 10.75 -3.92 9.33
N ARG A 421 10.83 -3.67 10.64
CA ARG A 421 9.66 -3.50 11.52
C ARG A 421 9.43 -2.04 11.93
N VAL A 422 10.25 -1.11 11.45
CA VAL A 422 10.06 0.32 11.63
C VAL A 422 9.24 0.86 10.47
N ALA A 423 8.02 1.32 10.72
CA ALA A 423 7.28 2.07 9.73
C ALA A 423 7.98 3.41 9.51
N PHE A 424 8.31 3.71 8.27
CA PHE A 424 9.11 4.86 7.88
C PHE A 424 8.37 5.72 6.87
N HIS A 425 8.28 7.02 7.18
CA HIS A 425 7.73 8.02 6.27
C HIS A 425 8.62 9.25 6.27
N ALA A 426 8.65 9.98 5.16
CA ALA A 426 9.40 11.21 5.03
C ALA A 426 8.53 12.35 4.49
N LEU A 427 8.55 13.49 5.16
CA LEU A 427 7.96 14.73 4.66
C LEU A 427 9.04 15.73 4.29
N GLN A 428 8.77 16.53 3.26
CA GLN A 428 9.67 17.58 2.76
C GLN A 428 8.96 18.93 2.70
N ALA A 429 9.67 19.97 3.11
CA ALA A 429 9.31 21.35 2.97
C ALA A 429 10.53 22.14 2.46
N PRO A 430 10.40 23.37 1.97
CA PRO A 430 11.55 24.18 1.56
C PRO A 430 12.59 24.31 2.68
N GLY A 431 13.81 23.78 2.43
CA GLY A 431 14.94 23.81 3.36
C GLY A 431 14.84 22.88 4.58
N ARG A 432 13.75 22.12 4.73
CA ARG A 432 13.54 21.23 5.89
C ARG A 432 13.00 19.86 5.44
N SER A 433 13.37 18.82 6.17
CA SER A 433 12.83 17.46 5.98
C SER A 433 12.51 16.83 7.33
N ALA A 434 11.52 15.96 7.37
CA ALA A 434 11.25 15.18 8.57
C ALA A 434 11.20 13.68 8.25
N ALA A 435 11.77 12.86 9.14
CA ALA A 435 11.69 11.41 9.13
C ALA A 435 10.82 10.95 10.31
N PHE A 436 9.82 10.11 10.02
CA PHE A 436 8.90 9.53 10.98
C PHE A 436 9.26 8.06 11.13
N LEU A 437 9.55 7.62 12.33
CA LEU A 437 9.96 6.26 12.65
C LEU A 437 9.05 5.70 13.74
N ASN A 438 8.22 4.73 13.39
CA ASN A 438 7.36 4.03 14.34
C ASN A 438 7.81 2.57 14.44
N ASN A 439 8.40 2.19 15.57
CA ASN A 439 8.85 0.82 15.78
C ASN A 439 7.69 -0.10 16.18
N TRP A 440 7.36 -1.07 15.31
CA TRP A 440 6.37 -2.12 15.54
C TRP A 440 7.00 -3.47 15.88
N GLY A 441 8.33 -3.51 16.00
CA GLY A 441 9.10 -4.69 16.32
C GLY A 441 9.91 -4.55 17.60
N PRO A 442 10.86 -5.48 17.85
CA PRO A 442 11.78 -5.41 18.97
C PRO A 442 12.65 -4.15 18.90
N ALA A 443 13.36 -3.88 19.98
CA ALA A 443 14.31 -2.76 20.02
C ALA A 443 15.34 -2.90 18.88
N THR A 444 15.59 -1.81 18.16
CA THR A 444 16.48 -1.79 17.00
C THR A 444 17.26 -0.49 16.91
N ARG A 445 18.36 -0.53 16.15
CA ARG A 445 19.13 0.66 15.77
C ARG A 445 18.87 0.98 14.31
N ALA A 446 18.49 2.22 14.06
CA ALA A 446 18.17 2.73 12.73
C ALA A 446 19.14 3.85 12.34
N THR A 447 19.54 3.89 11.08
CA THR A 447 20.30 5.00 10.48
C THR A 447 19.42 5.75 9.49
N VAL A 448 19.17 7.02 9.77
CA VAL A 448 18.43 7.89 8.86
C VAL A 448 19.43 8.74 8.08
N HIS A 449 19.29 8.71 6.76
CA HIS A 449 20.04 9.55 5.85
C HIS A 449 19.22 10.78 5.48
N PHE A 450 19.82 11.94 5.62
CA PHE A 450 19.27 13.23 5.21
C PHE A 450 20.14 13.85 4.11
N PRO A 451 19.70 14.92 3.42
CA PRO A 451 20.55 15.66 2.48
C PRO A 451 21.88 16.10 3.12
N ALA A 452 22.98 16.07 2.36
CA ALA A 452 24.30 16.46 2.86
C ALA A 452 24.37 17.90 3.39
N SER A 453 23.41 18.76 3.01
CA SER A 453 23.26 20.12 3.50
C SER A 453 22.71 20.22 4.92
N THR A 454 22.16 19.13 5.48
CA THR A 454 21.57 19.12 6.83
C THR A 454 22.63 19.46 7.89
N ARG A 455 22.32 20.46 8.73
CA ARG A 455 23.23 20.96 9.77
C ARG A 455 22.79 20.57 11.18
N ALA A 456 21.49 20.44 11.37
CA ALA A 456 20.90 20.13 12.67
C ALA A 456 19.73 19.15 12.49
N VAL A 457 19.57 18.26 13.44
CA VAL A 457 18.42 17.36 13.53
C VAL A 457 17.93 17.36 14.98
N VAL A 458 16.62 17.55 15.13
CA VAL A 458 15.96 17.52 16.43
C VAL A 458 14.89 16.43 16.41
N ASP A 459 14.85 15.58 17.41
CA ASP A 459 13.67 14.76 17.67
C ASP A 459 12.60 15.65 18.32
N ILE A 460 11.58 16.01 17.56
CA ILE A 460 10.55 16.96 18.00
C ILE A 460 9.62 16.39 19.07
N LEU A 461 9.67 15.09 19.36
CA LEU A 461 8.89 14.48 20.43
C LEU A 461 9.54 14.70 21.80
N THR A 462 10.87 14.73 21.84
CA THR A 462 11.67 14.87 23.06
C THR A 462 12.36 16.23 23.17
N ALA A 463 12.35 17.02 22.10
CA ALA A 463 13.12 18.26 21.92
C ALA A 463 14.67 18.03 22.01
N ALA A 464 15.11 16.80 21.87
CA ALA A 464 16.53 16.46 21.92
C ALA A 464 17.21 16.72 20.56
N THR A 465 18.37 17.37 20.60
CA THR A 465 19.26 17.44 19.43
C THR A 465 19.91 16.10 19.21
N VAL A 466 19.84 15.60 17.97
CA VAL A 466 20.42 14.31 17.56
C VAL A 466 21.75 14.58 16.82
N PRO A 467 22.85 13.91 17.19
CA PRO A 467 24.13 14.10 16.50
C PRO A 467 24.05 13.77 15.01
N VAL A 468 24.56 14.68 14.18
CA VAL A 468 24.64 14.54 12.73
C VAL A 468 26.08 14.18 12.36
N ARG A 469 26.26 13.19 11.50
CA ARG A 469 27.56 12.77 10.95
C ARG A 469 27.56 12.98 9.44
N SER A 470 28.64 13.53 8.91
CA SER A 470 28.81 13.63 7.45
C SER A 470 29.20 12.26 6.88
N ALA A 471 28.50 11.78 5.87
CA ALA A 471 28.72 10.51 5.19
C ALA A 471 28.63 10.68 3.67
N GLY A 472 29.62 11.35 3.10
CA GLY A 472 29.70 11.58 1.64
C GLY A 472 28.56 12.44 1.11
N ALA A 473 27.64 11.84 0.35
CA ALA A 473 26.50 12.52 -0.25
C ALA A 473 25.33 12.76 0.73
N PHE A 474 25.42 12.30 1.98
CA PHE A 474 24.36 12.36 2.99
C PHE A 474 24.89 12.87 4.33
N ALA A 475 23.95 13.31 5.17
CA ALA A 475 24.12 13.49 6.60
C ALA A 475 23.42 12.31 7.30
N GLU A 476 24.10 11.60 8.17
CA GLU A 476 23.60 10.43 8.88
C GLU A 476 23.25 10.76 10.33
N VAL A 477 22.14 10.19 10.76
CA VAL A 477 21.63 10.25 12.13
C VAL A 477 21.32 8.82 12.61
N ILE A 478 21.88 8.45 13.74
CA ILE A 478 21.65 7.13 14.35
C ILE A 478 20.66 7.29 15.49
N VAL A 479 19.64 6.43 15.50
CA VAL A 479 18.57 6.41 16.50
C VAL A 479 18.41 5.01 17.06
N ASP A 480 18.44 4.87 18.38
CA ASP A 480 18.09 3.64 19.09
C ASP A 480 16.58 3.67 19.42
N LEU A 481 15.80 2.80 18.79
CA LEU A 481 14.36 2.72 18.95
C LEU A 481 14.00 1.52 19.83
N GLN A 482 13.42 1.77 21.00
CA GLN A 482 12.84 0.72 21.81
C GLN A 482 11.59 0.12 21.15
N GLU A 483 11.17 -1.07 21.58
CA GLU A 483 9.91 -1.66 21.16
C GLU A 483 8.75 -0.67 21.41
N GLY A 484 7.91 -0.45 20.39
CA GLY A 484 6.80 0.47 20.48
C GLY A 484 7.15 1.96 20.47
N ALA A 485 8.43 2.32 20.36
CA ALA A 485 8.86 3.72 20.34
C ALA A 485 8.51 4.41 19.02
N THR A 486 8.32 5.72 19.12
CA THR A 486 8.21 6.64 17.98
C THR A 486 9.28 7.71 18.07
N ALA A 487 9.91 8.06 16.95
CA ALA A 487 10.75 9.23 16.81
C ALA A 487 10.31 10.05 15.58
N VAL A 488 10.33 11.36 15.70
CA VAL A 488 10.06 12.28 14.59
C VAL A 488 11.22 13.26 14.48
N LEU A 489 12.08 13.00 13.52
CA LEU A 489 13.33 13.73 13.32
C LEU A 489 13.11 14.86 12.33
N LEU A 490 13.20 16.11 12.77
CA LEU A 490 13.14 17.30 11.92
C LEU A 490 14.57 17.78 11.63
N ALA A 491 14.91 17.83 10.36
CA ALA A 491 16.20 18.22 9.82
C ALA A 491 16.14 19.61 9.16
N GLU A 492 17.18 20.46 9.43
CA GLU A 492 17.36 21.81 8.91
C GLU A 492 18.73 21.99 8.26
#